data_3d1a4c49e5e0902e93442c4dcde87a32
#
_entry.id   3d1a4c49e5e0902e93442c4dcde87a32
#
_cell.length_a   1.000
_cell.length_b   1.000
_cell.length_c   1.000
_cell.angle_alpha   90.00
_cell.angle_beta   90.00
_cell.angle_gamma   90.00
#
_symmetry.space_group_name_H-M   'P 1'
#
loop_
_entity.id
_entity.type
_entity.pdbx_description
1 polymer ?
#
loop_
_entity_poly.entity_id
_entity_poly.type
_entity_poly.pdbx_seq_one_letter_code
_entity_poly.pdbx_strand_id
1 'polypeptide(L)'
;TAANVLMVSESVTGLLVTALATGLVFVRFSQTRARLVFSSKVAIGPFDGVPTLMLRVGNERRGNIVGSQFHLTFTRTQTTAEGVRIYRSEDLPLVRSRAPALSRSWTVLHRIVEGSPLHGYDAQRLADVDGELQLEVVGIDDTSLQPVHARYTWFAGSVVWDARMADVLSETSEGDMILDLRNFHEVVPVA
;
A
#
# COMPACT_ATOMS: atom_id res chain seq x y z
N THR A 1 -45.06 -33.85 29.02
CA THR A 1 -44.63 -33.49 30.41
C THR A 1 -43.64 -32.32 30.34
N ALA A 2 -43.55 -31.52 31.40
CA ALA A 2 -42.62 -30.38 31.49
C ALA A 2 -41.16 -30.80 31.25
N ALA A 3 -40.77 -32.01 31.64
CA ALA A 3 -39.43 -32.57 31.40
C ALA A 3 -39.13 -32.72 29.88
N ASN A 4 -40.09 -33.17 29.08
CA ASN A 4 -39.89 -33.32 27.62
C ASN A 4 -39.74 -31.95 26.91
N VAL A 5 -40.47 -30.94 27.40
CA VAL A 5 -40.35 -29.57 26.85
C VAL A 5 -38.95 -28.99 27.18
N LEU A 6 -38.49 -29.23 28.43
CA LEU A 6 -37.16 -28.78 28.84
C LEU A 6 -36.06 -29.46 27.97
N MET A 7 -36.13 -30.76 27.78
CA MET A 7 -35.18 -31.53 26.99
C MET A 7 -35.14 -31.06 25.51
N VAL A 8 -36.31 -30.81 24.93
CA VAL A 8 -36.40 -30.31 23.55
C VAL A 8 -35.82 -28.89 23.46
N SER A 9 -36.13 -28.00 24.42
CA SER A 9 -35.60 -26.63 24.43
C SER A 9 -34.08 -26.60 24.58
N GLU A 10 -33.52 -27.46 25.45
CA GLU A 10 -32.10 -27.60 25.65
C GLU A 10 -31.40 -28.10 24.38
N SER A 11 -31.97 -29.13 23.72
CA SER A 11 -31.43 -29.67 22.46
C SER A 11 -31.44 -28.64 21.33
N VAL A 12 -32.56 -27.88 21.20
CA VAL A 12 -32.64 -26.81 20.17
C VAL A 12 -31.67 -25.71 20.48
N THR A 13 -31.54 -25.27 21.71
CA THR A 13 -30.61 -24.23 22.12
C THR A 13 -29.16 -24.67 21.86
N GLY A 14 -28.80 -25.91 22.23
CA GLY A 14 -27.48 -26.47 21.98
C GLY A 14 -27.13 -26.50 20.48
N LEU A 15 -28.12 -26.92 19.64
CA LEU A 15 -27.92 -26.95 18.18
C LEU A 15 -27.69 -25.52 17.63
N LEU A 16 -28.47 -24.55 18.08
CA LEU A 16 -28.36 -23.14 17.65
C LEU A 16 -27.01 -22.56 18.06
N VAL A 17 -26.58 -22.78 19.30
CA VAL A 17 -25.29 -22.31 19.81
C VAL A 17 -24.14 -22.92 19.00
N THR A 18 -24.19 -24.22 18.72
CA THR A 18 -23.18 -24.92 17.94
C THR A 18 -23.13 -24.41 16.50
N ALA A 19 -24.28 -24.21 15.88
CA ALA A 19 -24.38 -23.69 14.52
C ALA A 19 -23.80 -22.26 14.42
N LEU A 20 -24.16 -21.38 15.38
CA LEU A 20 -23.64 -20.02 15.45
C LEU A 20 -22.12 -20.01 15.70
N ALA A 21 -21.63 -20.80 16.64
CA ALA A 21 -20.21 -20.89 16.94
C ALA A 21 -19.41 -21.37 15.72
N THR A 22 -19.89 -22.43 15.06
CA THR A 22 -19.27 -22.95 13.83
C THR A 22 -19.27 -21.92 12.72
N GLY A 23 -20.40 -21.22 12.50
CA GLY A 23 -20.52 -20.16 11.50
C GLY A 23 -19.56 -18.99 11.77
N LEU A 24 -19.45 -18.52 13.01
CA LEU A 24 -18.52 -17.46 13.40
C LEU A 24 -17.06 -17.86 13.22
N VAL A 25 -16.71 -19.09 13.61
CA VAL A 25 -15.37 -19.66 13.41
C VAL A 25 -15.06 -19.71 11.90
N PHE A 26 -15.98 -20.24 11.09
CA PHE A 26 -15.80 -20.33 9.64
C PHE A 26 -15.60 -18.95 9.02
N VAL A 27 -16.46 -17.96 9.34
CA VAL A 27 -16.33 -16.58 8.82
C VAL A 27 -14.97 -15.99 9.20
N ARG A 28 -14.51 -16.19 10.44
CA ARG A 28 -13.22 -15.64 10.88
C ARG A 28 -12.02 -16.29 10.17
N PHE A 29 -12.06 -17.58 9.95
CA PHE A 29 -10.97 -18.31 9.27
C PHE A 29 -11.03 -18.19 7.75
N SER A 30 -12.21 -17.97 7.17
CA SER A 30 -12.40 -17.80 5.73
C SER A 30 -11.99 -16.42 5.20
N GLN A 31 -11.78 -15.43 6.08
CA GLN A 31 -11.31 -14.11 5.65
C GLN A 31 -9.83 -14.15 5.25
N THR A 32 -9.61 -14.27 3.97
CA THR A 32 -8.27 -14.15 3.38
C THR A 32 -7.88 -12.67 3.38
N ARG A 33 -6.98 -12.27 4.27
CA ARG A 33 -6.43 -10.91 4.27
C ARG A 33 -5.23 -10.88 3.34
N ALA A 34 -5.29 -10.08 2.29
CA ALA A 34 -4.11 -9.75 1.51
C ALA A 34 -3.08 -9.07 2.44
N ARG A 35 -1.83 -9.48 2.33
CA ARG A 35 -0.72 -8.85 3.03
C ARG A 35 0.12 -8.08 2.03
N LEU A 36 -0.26 -6.81 1.81
CA LEU A 36 0.58 -5.86 1.13
C LEU A 36 1.49 -5.17 2.13
N VAL A 37 2.75 -5.06 1.78
CA VAL A 37 3.76 -4.30 2.51
C VAL A 37 4.15 -3.08 1.67
N PHE A 38 4.39 -1.96 2.33
CA PHE A 38 4.83 -0.71 1.72
C PHE A 38 6.22 -0.36 2.22
N SER A 39 7.04 0.28 1.39
CA SER A 39 8.33 0.79 1.85
C SER A 39 8.14 1.79 2.98
N SER A 40 8.98 1.74 4.01
CA SER A 40 8.92 2.69 5.13
C SER A 40 9.33 4.10 4.73
N LYS A 41 10.10 4.21 3.64
CA LYS A 41 10.61 5.46 3.09
C LYS A 41 10.14 5.66 1.67
N VAL A 42 10.09 6.92 1.25
CA VAL A 42 9.90 7.38 -0.12
C VAL A 42 11.19 8.05 -0.55
N ALA A 43 11.71 7.73 -1.72
CA ALA A 43 12.89 8.39 -2.28
C ALA A 43 12.45 9.41 -3.33
N ILE A 44 13.10 10.57 -3.34
CA ILE A 44 13.01 11.56 -4.42
C ILE A 44 14.40 11.81 -4.94
N GLY A 45 14.61 11.53 -6.22
CA GLY A 45 15.90 11.70 -6.88
C GLY A 45 15.77 11.55 -8.39
N PRO A 46 16.86 11.72 -9.15
CA PRO A 46 16.84 11.59 -10.61
C PRO A 46 16.56 10.13 -11.01
N PHE A 47 15.65 9.99 -11.97
CA PHE A 47 15.36 8.75 -12.68
C PHE A 47 15.23 9.09 -14.17
N ASP A 48 16.09 8.56 -15.01
CA ASP A 48 16.23 8.96 -16.42
C ASP A 48 16.40 10.49 -16.60
N GLY A 49 17.17 11.13 -15.72
CA GLY A 49 17.43 12.57 -15.76
C GLY A 49 16.27 13.46 -15.28
N VAL A 50 15.16 12.87 -14.81
CA VAL A 50 13.99 13.61 -14.32
C VAL A 50 13.83 13.37 -12.81
N PRO A 51 13.66 14.43 -11.98
CA PRO A 51 13.31 14.26 -10.59
C PRO A 51 12.05 13.40 -10.46
N THR A 52 12.15 12.32 -9.68
CA THR A 52 11.09 11.30 -9.62
C THR A 52 10.91 10.85 -8.17
N LEU A 53 9.67 10.80 -7.75
CA LEU A 53 9.28 10.17 -6.50
C LEU A 53 9.17 8.66 -6.72
N MET A 54 9.79 7.90 -5.83
CA MET A 54 9.89 6.44 -5.88
C MET A 54 9.49 5.82 -4.54
N LEU A 55 8.62 4.86 -4.59
CA LEU A 55 8.23 4.04 -3.43
C LEU A 55 7.94 2.61 -3.86
N ARG A 56 7.89 1.68 -2.90
CA ARG A 56 7.64 0.26 -3.19
C ARG A 56 6.41 -0.28 -2.52
N VAL A 57 5.76 -1.19 -3.25
CA VAL A 57 4.71 -2.05 -2.73
C VAL A 57 5.14 -3.50 -2.93
N GLY A 58 4.99 -4.32 -1.90
CA GLY A 58 5.29 -5.74 -1.94
C GLY A 58 4.08 -6.59 -1.61
N ASN A 59 4.05 -7.80 -2.16
CA ASN A 59 3.10 -8.83 -1.78
C ASN A 59 3.84 -9.86 -0.92
N GLU A 60 3.50 -9.97 0.36
CA GLU A 60 4.10 -10.93 1.28
C GLU A 60 3.62 -12.37 1.05
N ARG A 61 2.57 -12.55 0.26
CA ARG A 61 2.02 -13.89 -0.03
C ARG A 61 2.65 -14.49 -1.27
N ARG A 62 2.51 -15.84 -1.40
CA ARG A 62 3.00 -16.58 -2.56
C ARG A 62 2.13 -16.42 -3.81
N GLY A 63 0.84 -16.05 -3.65
CA GLY A 63 -0.08 -15.77 -4.76
C GLY A 63 0.18 -14.43 -5.43
N ASN A 64 -0.58 -14.11 -6.46
CA ASN A 64 -0.53 -12.83 -7.15
C ASN A 64 -1.76 -11.99 -6.82
N ILE A 65 -1.59 -10.67 -6.86
CA ILE A 65 -2.72 -9.75 -6.89
C ILE A 65 -2.85 -9.27 -8.32
N VAL A 66 -3.86 -9.79 -9.01
CA VAL A 66 -4.11 -9.51 -10.43
C VAL A 66 -4.90 -8.21 -10.62
N GLY A 67 -4.66 -7.53 -11.74
CA GLY A 67 -5.34 -6.29 -12.05
C GLY A 67 -5.07 -5.17 -11.06
N SER A 68 -3.90 -5.19 -10.42
CA SER A 68 -3.53 -4.20 -9.41
C SER A 68 -3.54 -2.79 -9.98
N GLN A 69 -4.23 -1.89 -9.30
CA GLN A 69 -4.30 -0.45 -9.60
C GLN A 69 -3.69 0.32 -8.45
N PHE A 70 -2.91 1.35 -8.76
CA PHE A 70 -2.22 2.21 -7.83
C PHE A 70 -2.72 3.63 -7.99
N HIS A 71 -3.08 4.26 -6.87
CA HIS A 71 -3.49 5.66 -6.81
C HIS A 71 -2.66 6.37 -5.75
N LEU A 72 -1.88 7.38 -6.16
CA LEU A 72 -1.03 8.15 -5.28
C LEU A 72 -1.57 9.56 -5.15
N THR A 73 -1.76 10.01 -3.93
CA THR A 73 -2.30 11.35 -3.60
C THR A 73 -1.31 12.09 -2.73
N PHE A 74 -1.14 13.37 -3.00
CA PHE A 74 -0.42 14.32 -2.17
C PHE A 74 -1.42 15.23 -1.45
N THR A 75 -1.37 15.23 -0.13
CA THR A 75 -2.19 16.09 0.72
C THR A 75 -1.30 17.10 1.46
N ARG A 76 -1.73 18.33 1.50
CA ARG A 76 -1.03 19.41 2.21
C ARG A 76 -1.99 20.36 2.92
N THR A 77 -1.51 20.99 3.96
CA THR A 77 -2.20 22.12 4.57
C THR A 77 -2.03 23.37 3.70
N GLN A 78 -3.11 24.06 3.43
CA GLN A 78 -3.14 25.33 2.71
C GLN A 78 -4.06 26.31 3.41
N THR A 79 -3.65 27.58 3.48
CA THR A 79 -4.52 28.68 3.92
C THR A 79 -5.10 29.37 2.70
N THR A 80 -6.43 29.50 2.65
CA THR A 80 -7.12 30.20 1.55
C THR A 80 -6.91 31.69 1.63
N ALA A 81 -7.31 32.42 0.60
CA ALA A 81 -7.26 33.90 0.58
C ALA A 81 -8.09 34.53 1.71
N GLU A 82 -9.12 33.85 2.18
CA GLU A 82 -9.99 34.25 3.28
C GLU A 82 -9.42 33.91 4.66
N GLY A 83 -8.22 33.33 4.74
CA GLY A 83 -7.55 32.94 5.98
C GLY A 83 -8.01 31.59 6.57
N VAL A 84 -8.78 30.79 5.83
CA VAL A 84 -9.25 29.47 6.28
C VAL A 84 -8.19 28.42 5.99
N ARG A 85 -7.82 27.64 7.01
CA ARG A 85 -6.91 26.48 6.85
C ARG A 85 -7.68 25.27 6.35
N ILE A 86 -7.24 24.70 5.23
CA ILE A 86 -7.84 23.54 4.60
C ILE A 86 -6.77 22.48 4.32
N TYR A 87 -7.20 21.22 4.21
CA TYR A 87 -6.39 20.13 3.65
C TYR A 87 -6.72 20.00 2.17
N ARG A 88 -5.72 20.21 1.33
CA ARG A 88 -5.84 20.07 -0.12
C ARG A 88 -5.16 18.80 -0.57
N SER A 89 -5.95 17.92 -1.21
CA SER A 89 -5.46 16.66 -1.78
C SER A 89 -5.45 16.77 -3.30
N GLU A 90 -4.36 16.33 -3.91
CA GLU A 90 -4.15 16.34 -5.36
C GLU A 90 -3.54 15.00 -5.78
N ASP A 91 -4.03 14.47 -6.91
CA ASP A 91 -3.53 13.22 -7.45
C ASP A 91 -2.16 13.40 -8.07
N LEU A 92 -1.27 12.45 -7.83
CA LEU A 92 0.05 12.38 -8.44
C LEU A 92 0.02 11.37 -9.61
N PRO A 93 0.07 11.84 -10.88
CA PRO A 93 0.08 10.95 -12.03
C PRO A 93 1.24 9.97 -11.99
N LEU A 94 0.95 8.67 -12.05
CA LEU A 94 1.96 7.63 -12.01
C LEU A 94 2.47 7.28 -13.42
N VAL A 95 3.75 6.97 -13.55
CA VAL A 95 4.34 6.46 -14.80
C VAL A 95 3.62 5.17 -15.23
N ARG A 96 3.28 4.32 -14.25
CA ARG A 96 2.42 3.16 -14.43
C ARG A 96 1.50 3.04 -13.23
N SER A 97 0.22 3.26 -13.46
CA SER A 97 -0.84 3.16 -12.45
C SER A 97 -1.46 1.77 -12.35
N ARG A 98 -0.99 0.81 -13.16
CA ARG A 98 -1.49 -0.58 -13.17
C ARG A 98 -0.37 -1.58 -13.28
N ALA A 99 -0.50 -2.70 -12.56
CA ALA A 99 0.29 -3.90 -12.75
C ALA A 99 -0.64 -5.06 -13.14
N PRO A 100 -0.34 -5.83 -14.19
CA PRO A 100 -1.13 -7.02 -14.55
C PRO A 100 -1.19 -8.02 -13.40
N ALA A 101 -0.06 -8.20 -12.72
CA ALA A 101 0.05 -9.04 -11.53
C ALA A 101 1.12 -8.46 -10.59
N LEU A 102 0.75 -8.29 -9.33
CA LEU A 102 1.69 -7.95 -8.26
C LEU A 102 2.09 -9.26 -7.54
N SER A 103 3.21 -9.83 -7.94
CA SER A 103 3.70 -11.11 -7.39
C SER A 103 4.60 -10.93 -6.18
N ARG A 104 5.57 -10.02 -6.24
CA ARG A 104 6.57 -9.79 -5.17
C ARG A 104 6.73 -8.33 -4.82
N SER A 105 7.28 -7.55 -5.74
CA SER A 105 7.59 -6.13 -5.53
C SER A 105 7.25 -5.33 -6.77
N TRP A 106 6.76 -4.11 -6.55
CA TRP A 106 6.45 -3.14 -7.57
C TRP A 106 6.97 -1.77 -7.15
N THR A 107 7.73 -1.12 -8.00
CA THR A 107 8.15 0.27 -7.77
C THR A 107 7.14 1.21 -8.43
N VAL A 108 6.54 2.05 -7.62
CA VAL A 108 5.64 3.12 -8.05
C VAL A 108 6.47 4.37 -8.28
N LEU A 109 6.28 4.99 -9.45
CA LEU A 109 7.05 6.15 -9.90
C LEU A 109 6.10 7.29 -10.27
N HIS A 110 6.41 8.50 -9.76
CA HIS A 110 5.78 9.74 -10.17
C HIS A 110 6.86 10.74 -10.59
N ARG A 111 6.82 11.22 -11.84
CA ARG A 111 7.76 12.23 -12.35
C ARG A 111 7.40 13.62 -11.85
N ILE A 112 8.35 14.31 -11.24
CA ILE A 112 8.17 15.67 -10.74
C ILE A 112 8.58 16.64 -11.83
N VAL A 113 7.65 16.89 -12.74
CA VAL A 113 7.80 17.82 -13.86
C VAL A 113 6.95 19.07 -13.64
N GLU A 114 7.10 20.07 -14.52
CA GLU A 114 6.21 21.24 -14.52
C GLU A 114 4.73 20.79 -14.57
N GLY A 115 3.91 21.31 -13.64
CA GLY A 115 2.52 20.88 -13.44
C GLY A 115 2.32 19.75 -12.43
N SER A 116 3.39 19.11 -11.94
CA SER A 116 3.26 18.18 -10.81
C SER A 116 2.94 18.96 -9.53
N PRO A 117 2.00 18.48 -8.68
CA PRO A 117 1.73 19.08 -7.36
C PRO A 117 2.96 19.14 -6.44
N LEU A 118 3.99 18.31 -6.69
CA LEU A 118 5.26 18.30 -5.96
C LEU A 118 6.34 19.17 -6.61
N HIS A 119 6.05 19.81 -7.74
CA HIS A 119 7.04 20.65 -8.41
C HIS A 119 7.49 21.83 -7.54
N GLY A 120 8.81 22.02 -7.38
CA GLY A 120 9.40 23.08 -6.57
C GLY A 120 9.28 22.86 -5.05
N TYR A 121 8.93 21.65 -4.61
CA TYR A 121 9.06 21.25 -3.21
C TYR A 121 10.48 20.73 -2.92
N ASP A 122 10.90 21.00 -1.70
CA ASP A 122 12.07 20.42 -1.04
C ASP A 122 11.63 19.84 0.33
N ALA A 123 12.59 19.33 1.09
CA ALA A 123 12.33 18.72 2.39
C ALA A 123 11.67 19.69 3.37
N GLN A 124 12.15 20.94 3.41
CA GLN A 124 11.66 21.95 4.33
C GLN A 124 10.23 22.37 3.97
N ARG A 125 10.00 22.68 2.70
CA ARG A 125 8.68 23.10 2.22
C ARG A 125 7.64 22.00 2.37
N LEU A 126 8.04 20.71 2.19
CA LEU A 126 7.14 19.58 2.41
C LEU A 126 6.73 19.46 3.88
N ALA A 127 7.67 19.71 4.80
CA ALA A 127 7.42 19.71 6.24
C ALA A 127 6.55 20.90 6.67
N ASP A 128 6.82 22.10 6.13
CA ASP A 128 6.10 23.35 6.49
C ASP A 128 4.59 23.29 6.15
N VAL A 129 4.21 22.47 5.16
CA VAL A 129 2.81 22.31 4.75
C VAL A 129 2.16 21.05 5.32
N ASP A 130 2.79 20.37 6.28
CA ASP A 130 2.37 19.07 6.80
C ASP A 130 2.09 18.06 5.66
N GLY A 131 3.03 17.97 4.70
CA GLY A 131 2.86 17.18 3.48
C GLY A 131 2.74 15.70 3.74
N GLU A 132 1.71 15.08 3.18
CA GLU A 132 1.42 13.65 3.28
C GLU A 132 1.32 13.03 1.88
N LEU A 133 1.90 11.85 1.71
CA LEU A 133 1.78 11.03 0.51
C LEU A 133 0.98 9.79 0.86
N GLN A 134 -0.13 9.54 0.18
CA GLN A 134 -0.95 8.36 0.40
C GLN A 134 -1.04 7.53 -0.87
N LEU A 135 -0.65 6.25 -0.77
CA LEU A 135 -0.86 5.27 -1.83
C LEU A 135 -2.00 4.34 -1.48
N GLU A 136 -2.91 4.20 -2.41
CA GLU A 136 -3.97 3.21 -2.40
C GLU A 136 -3.66 2.13 -3.45
N VAL A 137 -3.89 0.87 -3.09
CA VAL A 137 -3.72 -0.28 -3.97
C VAL A 137 -5.00 -1.11 -3.95
N VAL A 138 -5.53 -1.36 -5.12
CA VAL A 138 -6.73 -2.21 -5.32
C VAL A 138 -6.39 -3.30 -6.32
N GLY A 139 -6.90 -4.50 -6.10
CA GLY A 139 -6.70 -5.65 -7.00
C GLY A 139 -7.51 -6.85 -6.56
N ILE A 140 -7.25 -8.00 -7.15
CA ILE A 140 -7.92 -9.27 -6.83
C ILE A 140 -6.84 -10.31 -6.51
N ASP A 141 -6.94 -10.96 -5.36
CA ASP A 141 -6.10 -12.11 -5.02
C ASP A 141 -6.45 -13.29 -5.91
N ASP A 142 -5.47 -13.81 -6.66
CA ASP A 142 -5.69 -14.86 -7.68
C ASP A 142 -6.03 -16.23 -7.07
N THR A 143 -5.75 -16.44 -5.80
CA THR A 143 -6.01 -17.71 -5.11
C THR A 143 -7.41 -17.72 -4.49
N SER A 144 -7.80 -16.65 -3.81
CA SER A 144 -9.09 -16.56 -3.11
C SER A 144 -10.17 -15.89 -3.94
N LEU A 145 -9.81 -15.24 -5.06
CA LEU A 145 -10.67 -14.40 -5.91
C LEU A 145 -11.35 -13.27 -5.14
N GLN A 146 -10.80 -12.89 -3.98
CA GLN A 146 -11.31 -11.81 -3.16
C GLN A 146 -10.68 -10.47 -3.54
N PRO A 147 -11.45 -9.37 -3.48
CA PRO A 147 -10.89 -8.04 -3.67
C PRO A 147 -9.88 -7.73 -2.57
N VAL A 148 -8.79 -7.12 -2.98
CA VAL A 148 -7.71 -6.63 -2.14
C VAL A 148 -7.76 -5.12 -2.16
N HIS A 149 -7.76 -4.51 -0.98
CA HIS A 149 -7.62 -3.08 -0.81
C HIS A 149 -6.62 -2.81 0.30
N ALA A 150 -5.60 -2.01 0.01
CA ALA A 150 -4.62 -1.59 0.99
C ALA A 150 -4.24 -0.13 0.77
N ARG A 151 -3.91 0.55 1.86
CA ARG A 151 -3.55 1.97 1.87
C ARG A 151 -2.42 2.20 2.86
N TYR A 152 -1.51 3.08 2.50
CA TYR A 152 -0.42 3.52 3.37
C TYR A 152 -0.15 5.01 3.18
N THR A 153 0.23 5.68 4.26
CA THR A 153 0.52 7.11 4.26
C THR A 153 1.94 7.35 4.77
N TRP A 154 2.69 8.15 4.03
CA TRP A 154 4.00 8.66 4.41
C TRP A 154 3.88 10.15 4.73
N PHE A 155 4.50 10.56 5.81
CA PHE A 155 4.63 11.96 6.20
C PHE A 155 5.97 12.52 5.70
N ALA A 156 6.13 13.84 5.71
CA ALA A 156 7.32 14.53 5.22
C ALA A 156 8.63 13.94 5.74
N GLY A 157 8.69 13.52 7.03
CA GLY A 157 9.86 12.90 7.63
C GLY A 157 10.24 11.52 7.08
N SER A 158 9.36 10.87 6.30
CA SER A 158 9.64 9.60 5.63
C SER A 158 10.16 9.79 4.21
N VAL A 159 10.23 11.03 3.70
CA VAL A 159 10.70 11.34 2.34
C VAL A 159 12.19 11.63 2.40
N VAL A 160 12.98 10.88 1.64
CA VAL A 160 14.42 11.04 1.51
C VAL A 160 14.72 11.66 0.14
N TRP A 161 15.35 12.83 0.18
CA TRP A 161 15.71 13.60 -1.00
C TRP A 161 17.10 13.21 -1.50
N ASP A 162 17.37 13.47 -2.79
CA ASP A 162 18.62 13.10 -3.46
C ASP A 162 18.98 11.61 -3.28
N ALA A 163 17.95 10.77 -3.35
CA ALA A 163 18.04 9.35 -3.12
C ALA A 163 17.24 8.54 -4.12
N ARG A 164 17.60 7.26 -4.26
CA ARG A 164 16.83 6.25 -4.98
C ARG A 164 16.52 5.06 -4.07
N MET A 165 15.53 4.28 -4.44
CA MET A 165 15.29 3.01 -3.75
C MET A 165 16.45 2.06 -4.01
N ALA A 166 16.95 1.38 -2.95
CA ALA A 166 18.00 0.37 -3.08
C ALA A 166 17.55 -0.78 -3.99
N ASP A 167 18.46 -1.41 -4.72
CA ASP A 167 18.09 -2.52 -5.59
C ASP A 167 17.68 -3.76 -4.78
N VAL A 168 16.52 -4.31 -5.10
CA VAL A 168 16.01 -5.56 -4.53
C VAL A 168 16.18 -6.74 -5.48
N LEU A 169 16.46 -6.46 -6.75
CA LEU A 169 16.74 -7.47 -7.77
C LEU A 169 18.23 -7.44 -8.09
N SER A 170 18.87 -8.57 -8.01
CA SER A 170 20.25 -8.78 -8.43
C SER A 170 20.33 -10.03 -9.29
N GLU A 171 21.27 -10.05 -10.24
CA GLU A 171 21.56 -11.21 -11.05
C GLU A 171 22.79 -11.93 -10.49
N THR A 172 22.74 -13.24 -10.40
CA THR A 172 23.91 -14.05 -10.03
C THR A 172 24.86 -14.18 -11.21
N SER A 173 26.09 -14.63 -10.94
CA SER A 173 27.05 -14.99 -11.99
C SER A 173 26.57 -16.11 -12.92
N GLU A 174 25.55 -16.86 -12.51
CA GLU A 174 24.95 -17.95 -13.27
C GLU A 174 23.70 -17.50 -14.06
N GLY A 175 23.31 -16.23 -13.97
CA GLY A 175 22.16 -15.66 -14.69
C GLY A 175 20.84 -15.77 -13.92
N ASP A 176 20.84 -16.28 -12.70
CA ASP A 176 19.64 -16.37 -11.89
C ASP A 176 19.31 -15.01 -11.24
N MET A 177 18.03 -14.67 -11.21
CA MET A 177 17.54 -13.46 -10.56
C MET A 177 17.27 -13.70 -9.09
N ILE A 178 18.01 -13.01 -8.22
CA ILE A 178 17.77 -13.01 -6.77
C ILE A 178 16.92 -11.80 -6.40
N LEU A 179 15.86 -12.04 -5.64
CA LEU A 179 15.06 -11.00 -5.00
C LEU A 179 15.47 -10.88 -3.53
N ASP A 180 16.23 -9.84 -3.19
CA ASP A 180 16.63 -9.55 -1.81
C ASP A 180 15.66 -8.56 -1.15
N LEU A 181 14.73 -9.08 -0.37
CA LEU A 181 13.72 -8.29 0.33
C LEU A 181 14.28 -7.55 1.57
N ARG A 182 15.52 -7.80 1.98
CA ARG A 182 16.16 -7.03 3.07
C ARG A 182 16.31 -5.57 2.69
N ASN A 183 16.52 -5.30 1.40
CA ASN A 183 16.65 -3.96 0.84
C ASN A 183 15.30 -3.31 0.48
N PHE A 184 14.17 -3.95 0.82
CA PHE A 184 12.85 -3.47 0.41
C PHE A 184 12.53 -2.06 0.93
N HIS A 185 12.96 -1.74 2.14
CA HIS A 185 12.73 -0.45 2.80
C HIS A 185 13.90 0.54 2.61
N GLU A 186 15.01 0.08 2.04
CA GLU A 186 16.24 0.86 1.99
C GLU A 186 16.26 1.84 0.84
N VAL A 187 16.85 2.99 1.11
CA VAL A 187 17.15 4.04 0.13
C VAL A 187 18.63 4.30 0.11
N VAL A 188 19.17 4.61 -1.06
CA VAL A 188 20.60 4.93 -1.26
C VAL A 188 20.73 6.32 -1.84
N PRO A 189 21.69 7.14 -1.40
CA PRO A 189 21.96 8.43 -2.00
C PRO A 189 22.26 8.29 -3.50
N VAL A 190 21.88 9.30 -4.27
CA VAL A 190 22.31 9.44 -5.66
C VAL A 190 23.58 10.30 -5.63
N ALA A 191 24.66 9.76 -6.17
CA ALA A 191 25.93 10.47 -6.27
C ALA A 191 25.88 11.53 -7.39
#